data_e1056c30b84e864f647aca2fed2e077e
#
_entry.id   e1056c30b84e864f647aca2fed2e077e
#
_cell.length_a   1.000
_cell.length_b   1.000
_cell.length_c   1.000
_cell.angle_alpha   90.00
_cell.angle_beta   90.00
_cell.angle_gamma   90.00
#
_symmetry.space_group_name_H-M   'P 1'
#
loop_
_entity.id
_entity.type
_entity.pdbx_description
1 polymer ?
#
loop_
_entity_poly.entity_id
_entity_poly.type
_entity_poly.pdbx_seq_one_letter_code
_entity_poly.pdbx_strand_id
1 'polypeptide(L)'
;MENFINLKYEEWVNSGKYGLNSLEDYISLEIYPEDIEIFSTVLLPETFIFEDYILLRRPNMNLDEQKSNFLRWSDKLKCKNEAQKIFNNTNVSDIFLNTSQNSSESTLLNVARLIKFNWENFLVNKYQHMQFNVVIGGENFDPSLTFYQI
;
A
#
# COMPACT_ATOMS: atom_id res chain seq x y z
N MET A 1 4.07 -25.00 -4.48
CA MET A 1 3.23 -23.89 -3.99
C MET A 1 3.47 -23.78 -2.51
N GLU A 2 4.03 -22.66 -2.04
CA GLU A 2 4.08 -22.39 -0.61
C GLU A 2 2.65 -22.45 -0.08
N ASN A 3 2.44 -23.10 1.05
CA ASN A 3 1.13 -23.18 1.67
C ASN A 3 0.63 -21.76 1.95
N PHE A 4 -0.48 -21.38 1.33
CA PHE A 4 -1.13 -20.10 1.61
C PHE A 4 -1.68 -20.17 3.03
N ILE A 5 -1.01 -19.49 3.94
CA ILE A 5 -1.41 -19.39 5.36
C ILE A 5 -2.04 -18.02 5.56
N ASN A 6 -3.34 -18.02 5.83
CA ASN A 6 -4.09 -16.81 6.14
C ASN A 6 -5.08 -17.10 7.26
N LEU A 7 -4.94 -16.41 8.39
CA LEU A 7 -5.73 -16.68 9.60
C LEU A 7 -7.23 -16.54 9.35
N LYS A 8 -7.64 -15.54 8.58
CA LYS A 8 -9.06 -15.30 8.28
C LYS A 8 -9.66 -16.45 7.45
N TYR A 9 -8.91 -16.95 6.48
CA TYR A 9 -9.31 -18.12 5.69
C TYR A 9 -9.35 -19.39 6.54
N GLU A 10 -8.36 -19.62 7.39
CA GLU A 10 -8.31 -20.78 8.30
C GLU A 10 -9.47 -20.76 9.30
N GLU A 11 -9.80 -19.61 9.87
CA GLU A 11 -10.97 -19.45 10.75
C GLU A 11 -12.28 -19.77 10.03
N TRP A 12 -12.39 -19.35 8.76
CA TRP A 12 -13.57 -19.66 7.94
C TRP A 12 -13.70 -21.16 7.68
N VAL A 13 -12.62 -21.85 7.30
CA VAL A 13 -12.60 -23.30 7.11
C VAL A 13 -12.98 -24.02 8.41
N ASN A 14 -12.35 -23.63 9.51
CA ASN A 14 -12.57 -24.25 10.82
C ASN A 14 -13.99 -24.00 11.36
N SER A 15 -14.67 -22.95 10.93
CA SER A 15 -16.06 -22.66 11.33
C SER A 15 -17.03 -23.72 10.81
N GLY A 16 -16.69 -24.41 9.71
CA GLY A 16 -17.53 -25.41 9.07
C GLY A 16 -18.88 -24.90 8.55
N LYS A 17 -19.06 -23.56 8.53
CA LYS A 17 -20.34 -22.90 8.23
C LYS A 17 -21.00 -23.37 6.94
N TYR A 18 -20.18 -23.66 5.92
CA TYR A 18 -20.70 -24.12 4.62
C TYR A 18 -20.27 -25.55 4.26
N GLY A 19 -19.48 -26.20 5.11
CA GLY A 19 -18.90 -27.51 4.79
C GLY A 19 -17.89 -27.52 3.64
N LEU A 20 -17.40 -26.34 3.27
CA LEU A 20 -16.45 -26.10 2.18
C LEU A 20 -15.08 -25.73 2.74
N ASN A 21 -14.02 -25.96 1.97
CA ASN A 21 -12.64 -25.75 2.43
C ASN A 21 -11.68 -25.30 1.32
N SER A 22 -12.17 -24.94 0.13
CA SER A 22 -11.30 -24.41 -0.92
C SER A 22 -11.18 -22.87 -0.85
N LEU A 23 -10.06 -22.34 -1.33
CA LEU A 23 -9.86 -20.90 -1.42
C LEU A 23 -10.83 -20.26 -2.43
N GLU A 24 -11.16 -20.97 -3.50
CA GLU A 24 -12.15 -20.55 -4.49
C GLU A 24 -13.54 -20.36 -3.87
N ASP A 25 -13.95 -21.30 -3.01
CA ASP A 25 -15.22 -21.21 -2.28
C ASP A 25 -15.21 -20.00 -1.33
N TYR A 26 -14.09 -19.79 -0.60
CA TYR A 26 -13.94 -18.64 0.26
C TYR A 26 -14.09 -17.32 -0.50
N ILE A 27 -13.38 -17.19 -1.62
CA ILE A 27 -13.47 -15.99 -2.48
C ILE A 27 -14.90 -15.80 -2.97
N SER A 28 -15.53 -16.86 -3.46
CA SER A 28 -16.90 -16.81 -3.98
C SER A 28 -17.96 -16.39 -2.96
N LEU A 29 -17.76 -16.71 -1.68
CA LEU A 29 -18.76 -16.51 -0.62
C LEU A 29 -18.47 -15.29 0.28
N GLU A 30 -17.21 -14.89 0.42
CA GLU A 30 -16.79 -13.92 1.44
C GLU A 30 -16.11 -12.67 0.86
N ILE A 31 -15.71 -12.68 -0.43
CA ILE A 31 -15.06 -11.53 -1.07
C ILE A 31 -15.99 -10.94 -2.12
N TYR A 32 -16.32 -9.67 -1.96
CA TYR A 32 -17.15 -8.95 -2.91
C TYR A 32 -16.29 -8.29 -4.00
N PRO A 33 -16.79 -8.21 -5.26
CA PRO A 33 -16.11 -7.44 -6.31
C PRO A 33 -15.80 -6.00 -5.88
N GLU A 34 -16.69 -5.39 -5.10
CA GLU A 34 -16.53 -4.04 -4.55
C GLU A 34 -15.33 -3.92 -3.60
N ASP A 35 -15.00 -4.97 -2.85
CA ASP A 35 -13.80 -4.98 -1.99
C ASP A 35 -12.53 -4.83 -2.83
N ILE A 36 -12.48 -5.52 -3.97
CA ILE A 36 -11.36 -5.44 -4.91
C ILE A 36 -11.32 -4.07 -5.60
N GLU A 37 -12.47 -3.53 -6.02
CA GLU A 37 -12.58 -2.20 -6.62
C GLU A 37 -12.07 -1.13 -5.66
N ILE A 38 -12.50 -1.14 -4.39
CA ILE A 38 -12.05 -0.21 -3.36
C ILE A 38 -10.55 -0.37 -3.12
N PHE A 39 -10.06 -1.61 -2.96
CA PHE A 39 -8.64 -1.85 -2.70
C PHE A 39 -7.75 -1.50 -3.90
N SER A 40 -8.28 -1.53 -5.13
CA SER A 40 -7.54 -1.09 -6.31
C SER A 40 -7.03 0.35 -6.20
N THR A 41 -7.70 1.22 -5.44
CA THR A 41 -7.25 2.60 -5.18
C THR A 41 -5.95 2.67 -4.38
N VAL A 42 -5.63 1.64 -3.61
CA VAL A 42 -4.35 1.50 -2.90
C VAL A 42 -3.27 0.96 -3.84
N LEU A 43 -3.64 0.01 -4.71
CA LEU A 43 -2.71 -0.61 -5.67
C LEU A 43 -2.33 0.32 -6.83
N LEU A 44 -3.24 1.22 -7.21
CA LEU A 44 -3.08 2.21 -8.27
C LEU A 44 -3.30 3.61 -7.68
N PRO A 45 -2.34 4.14 -6.93
CA PRO A 45 -2.56 5.31 -6.10
C PRO A 45 -2.69 6.58 -6.95
N GLU A 46 -3.49 7.50 -6.47
CA GLU A 46 -3.52 8.84 -7.04
C GLU A 46 -2.19 9.56 -6.72
N THR A 47 -1.63 10.21 -7.73
CA THR A 47 -0.38 10.96 -7.63
C THR A 47 -0.50 12.32 -8.30
N PHE A 48 0.30 13.28 -7.84
CA PHE A 48 0.41 14.60 -8.45
C PHE A 48 1.86 15.01 -8.62
N ILE A 49 2.12 15.96 -9.53
CA ILE A 49 3.45 16.50 -9.77
C ILE A 49 3.56 17.85 -9.06
N PHE A 50 4.63 18.02 -8.30
CA PHE A 50 4.97 19.28 -7.67
C PHE A 50 6.50 19.48 -7.64
N GLU A 51 6.98 20.61 -8.18
CA GLU A 51 8.41 20.92 -8.33
C GLU A 51 9.24 19.76 -8.94
N ASP A 52 8.71 19.14 -9.98
CA ASP A 52 9.28 17.98 -10.70
C ASP A 52 9.31 16.67 -9.89
N TYR A 53 8.73 16.65 -8.69
CA TYR A 53 8.57 15.44 -7.89
C TYR A 53 7.19 14.84 -8.01
N ILE A 54 7.14 13.51 -8.13
CA ILE A 54 5.89 12.75 -8.10
C ILE A 54 5.54 12.44 -6.65
N LEU A 55 4.41 12.97 -6.21
CA LEU A 55 3.96 12.87 -4.83
C LEU A 55 2.64 12.09 -4.74
N LEU A 56 2.51 11.30 -3.68
CA LEU A 56 1.32 10.54 -3.38
C LEU A 56 0.18 11.50 -2.97
N ARG A 57 -0.97 11.40 -3.63
CA ARG A 57 -2.14 12.19 -3.29
C ARG A 57 -2.81 11.63 -2.03
N ARG A 58 -2.99 12.47 -1.03
CA ARG A 58 -3.72 12.14 0.20
C ARG A 58 -5.14 12.73 0.10
N PRO A 59 -6.18 11.91 -0.14
CA PRO A 59 -7.54 12.44 -0.40
C PRO A 59 -8.10 13.31 0.74
N ASN A 60 -7.68 13.01 1.97
CA ASN A 60 -8.15 13.70 3.18
C ASN A 60 -7.49 15.05 3.45
N MET A 61 -6.52 15.46 2.63
CA MET A 61 -5.85 16.73 2.72
C MET A 61 -6.06 17.53 1.44
N ASN A 62 -6.21 18.85 1.53
CA ASN A 62 -6.24 19.66 0.32
C ASN A 62 -4.85 19.70 -0.34
N LEU A 63 -4.83 20.05 -1.62
CA LEU A 63 -3.59 19.98 -2.42
C LEU A 63 -2.54 21.01 -1.97
N ASP A 64 -2.97 22.21 -1.58
CA ASP A 64 -2.05 23.26 -1.14
C ASP A 64 -1.41 22.93 0.21
N GLU A 65 -2.14 22.29 1.09
CA GLU A 65 -1.60 21.75 2.34
C GLU A 65 -0.55 20.66 2.08
N GLN A 66 -0.82 19.76 1.14
CA GLN A 66 0.14 18.72 0.76
C GLN A 66 1.42 19.30 0.17
N LYS A 67 1.32 20.30 -0.71
CA LYS A 67 2.48 21.03 -1.25
C LYS A 67 3.28 21.72 -0.16
N SER A 68 2.59 22.39 0.76
CA SER A 68 3.23 23.07 1.91
C SER A 68 3.95 22.07 2.82
N ASN A 69 3.39 20.89 3.04
CA ASN A 69 4.02 19.84 3.82
C ASN A 69 5.29 19.31 3.14
N PHE A 70 5.27 19.10 1.84
CA PHE A 70 6.46 18.69 1.08
C PHE A 70 7.58 19.74 1.19
N LEU A 71 7.26 21.03 1.02
CA LEU A 71 8.24 22.11 1.15
C LEU A 71 8.84 22.19 2.56
N ARG A 72 8.01 22.01 3.59
CA ARG A 72 8.47 22.00 4.99
C ARG A 72 9.47 20.87 5.25
N TRP A 73 9.21 19.65 4.72
CA TRP A 73 10.15 18.55 4.81
C TRP A 73 11.42 18.81 4.02
N SER A 74 11.28 19.38 2.81
CA SER A 74 12.40 19.76 1.95
C SER A 74 13.33 20.75 2.65
N ASP A 75 12.76 21.78 3.29
CA ASP A 75 13.53 22.80 4.04
C ASP A 75 14.22 22.20 5.27
N LYS A 76 13.51 21.33 5.98
CA LYS A 76 14.04 20.67 7.18
C LYS A 76 15.20 19.73 6.88
N LEU A 77 15.10 18.96 5.81
CA LEU A 77 16.09 17.96 5.42
C LEU A 77 17.18 18.51 4.51
N LYS A 78 16.98 19.71 3.93
CA LYS A 78 17.86 20.30 2.90
C LYS A 78 18.07 19.39 1.68
N CYS A 79 17.13 18.48 1.44
CA CYS A 79 17.18 17.50 0.36
C CYS A 79 15.76 17.12 -0.08
N LYS A 80 15.40 17.49 -1.31
CA LYS A 80 14.06 17.20 -1.86
C LYS A 80 13.83 15.70 -2.07
N ASN A 81 14.84 14.93 -2.43
CA ASN A 81 14.69 13.48 -2.59
C ASN A 81 14.37 12.79 -1.26
N GLU A 82 15.01 13.21 -0.17
CA GLU A 82 14.68 12.69 1.17
C GLU A 82 13.29 13.15 1.63
N ALA A 83 12.92 14.39 1.30
CA ALA A 83 11.55 14.87 1.54
C ALA A 83 10.51 14.06 0.78
N GLN A 84 10.78 13.67 -0.48
CA GLN A 84 9.91 12.80 -1.27
C GLN A 84 9.73 11.43 -0.62
N LYS A 85 10.80 10.81 -0.13
CA LYS A 85 10.73 9.53 0.57
C LYS A 85 9.81 9.59 1.79
N ILE A 86 9.95 10.64 2.59
CA ILE A 86 9.11 10.84 3.78
C ILE A 86 7.67 11.13 3.38
N PHE A 87 7.47 12.01 2.41
CA PHE A 87 6.13 12.41 1.98
C PHE A 87 5.33 11.23 1.42
N ASN A 88 5.97 10.39 0.60
CA ASN A 88 5.34 9.22 -0.03
C ASN A 88 5.27 7.99 0.90
N ASN A 89 5.83 8.08 2.11
CA ASN A 89 5.79 6.94 3.04
C ASN A 89 4.37 6.63 3.49
N THR A 90 4.02 5.35 3.49
CA THR A 90 2.72 4.84 3.90
C THR A 90 2.91 3.53 4.65
N ASN A 91 2.42 3.45 5.88
CA ASN A 91 2.43 2.22 6.65
C ASN A 91 1.23 1.35 6.27
N VAL A 92 1.43 0.04 6.21
CA VAL A 92 0.33 -0.89 5.94
C VAL A 92 -0.71 -0.83 7.05
N SER A 93 -0.28 -0.67 8.30
CA SER A 93 -1.19 -0.49 9.45
C SER A 93 -2.08 0.75 9.33
N ASP A 94 -1.60 1.84 8.72
CA ASP A 94 -2.40 3.05 8.52
C ASP A 94 -3.50 2.84 7.46
N ILE A 95 -3.23 2.02 6.44
CA ILE A 95 -4.23 1.66 5.42
C ILE A 95 -5.35 0.82 6.05
N PHE A 96 -4.99 -0.08 6.97
CA PHE A 96 -5.90 -1.02 7.63
C PHE A 96 -6.06 -0.74 9.13
N LEU A 97 -6.09 0.54 9.51
CA LEU A 97 -6.00 0.99 10.91
C LEU A 97 -6.92 0.24 11.88
N ASN A 98 -8.14 -0.07 11.45
CA ASN A 98 -9.14 -0.72 12.30
C ASN A 98 -9.25 -2.24 12.08
N THR A 99 -8.51 -2.82 11.13
CA THR A 99 -8.65 -4.22 10.73
C THR A 99 -7.37 -5.03 10.78
N SER A 100 -6.20 -4.38 10.89
CA SER A 100 -4.90 -5.06 10.89
C SER A 100 -4.46 -5.60 12.26
N GLN A 101 -5.17 -5.31 13.33
CA GLN A 101 -4.77 -5.61 14.70
C GLN A 101 -4.50 -7.11 14.97
N ASN A 102 -5.22 -7.99 14.27
CA ASN A 102 -5.08 -9.45 14.39
C ASN A 102 -4.38 -10.06 13.16
N SER A 103 -3.87 -9.25 12.25
CA SER A 103 -3.14 -9.74 11.08
C SER A 103 -1.75 -10.25 11.48
N SER A 104 -1.33 -11.37 10.90
CA SER A 104 0.03 -11.87 11.09
C SER A 104 1.06 -10.97 10.40
N GLU A 105 2.30 -10.97 10.90
CA GLU A 105 3.41 -10.25 10.24
C GLU A 105 3.59 -10.70 8.78
N SER A 106 3.45 -12.00 8.51
CA SER A 106 3.53 -12.52 7.14
C SER A 106 2.42 -11.98 6.24
N THR A 107 1.19 -11.83 6.75
CA THR A 107 0.09 -11.22 5.99
C THR A 107 0.38 -9.76 5.68
N LEU A 108 0.82 -8.97 6.67
CA LEU A 108 1.15 -7.56 6.47
C LEU A 108 2.29 -7.38 5.47
N LEU A 109 3.31 -8.21 5.54
CA LEU A 109 4.44 -8.18 4.60
C LEU A 109 4.03 -8.61 3.18
N ASN A 110 3.15 -9.61 3.04
CA ASN A 110 2.63 -10.01 1.73
C ASN A 110 1.76 -8.91 1.10
N VAL A 111 0.96 -8.21 1.90
CA VAL A 111 0.21 -7.04 1.43
C VAL A 111 1.16 -5.92 1.00
N ALA A 112 2.22 -5.64 1.77
CA ALA A 112 3.24 -4.66 1.37
C ALA A 112 3.91 -5.03 0.03
N ARG A 113 4.25 -6.30 -0.17
CA ARG A 113 4.83 -6.79 -1.44
C ARG A 113 3.87 -6.64 -2.62
N LEU A 114 2.58 -6.92 -2.40
CA LEU A 114 1.54 -6.72 -3.42
C LEU A 114 1.42 -5.25 -3.81
N ILE A 115 1.39 -4.35 -2.83
CA ILE A 115 1.33 -2.91 -3.07
C ILE A 115 2.60 -2.45 -3.81
N LYS A 116 3.80 -2.86 -3.36
CA LYS A 116 5.06 -2.55 -4.01
C LYS A 116 5.05 -2.93 -5.48
N PHE A 117 4.71 -4.16 -5.80
CA PHE A 117 4.66 -4.67 -7.18
C PHE A 117 3.74 -3.81 -8.07
N ASN A 118 2.56 -3.47 -7.55
CA ASN A 118 1.61 -2.64 -8.29
C ASN A 118 2.09 -1.20 -8.45
N TRP A 119 2.67 -0.59 -7.41
CA TRP A 119 3.22 0.76 -7.49
C TRP A 119 4.38 0.85 -8.48
N GLU A 120 5.29 -0.14 -8.52
CA GLU A 120 6.38 -0.19 -9.51
C GLU A 120 5.81 -0.17 -10.93
N ASN A 121 4.86 -1.04 -11.24
CA ASN A 121 4.21 -1.10 -12.54
C ASN A 121 3.43 0.18 -12.87
N PHE A 122 2.67 0.71 -11.93
CA PHE A 122 1.89 1.92 -12.10
C PHE A 122 2.78 3.13 -12.41
N LEU A 123 3.84 3.34 -11.63
CA LEU A 123 4.74 4.49 -11.81
C LEU A 123 5.48 4.44 -13.15
N VAL A 124 5.99 3.28 -13.54
CA VAL A 124 6.67 3.09 -14.84
C VAL A 124 5.73 3.36 -16.01
N ASN A 125 4.49 2.87 -15.94
CA ASN A 125 3.52 3.07 -17.01
C ASN A 125 3.01 4.51 -17.10
N LYS A 126 2.81 5.16 -15.95
CA LYS A 126 2.29 6.53 -15.91
C LYS A 126 3.35 7.58 -16.22
N TYR A 127 4.59 7.35 -15.81
CA TYR A 127 5.69 8.31 -15.89
C TYR A 127 6.87 7.73 -16.69
N GLN A 128 6.66 7.42 -17.95
CA GLN A 128 7.55 6.66 -18.83
C GLN A 128 8.99 7.22 -18.97
N HIS A 129 9.19 8.51 -18.65
CA HIS A 129 10.50 9.17 -18.75
C HIS A 129 11.21 9.32 -17.40
N MET A 130 10.64 8.74 -16.35
CA MET A 130 11.17 8.81 -14.99
C MET A 130 11.50 7.41 -14.48
N GLN A 131 12.48 7.33 -13.59
CA GLN A 131 12.83 6.09 -12.91
C GLN A 131 12.51 6.24 -11.42
N PHE A 132 11.98 5.16 -10.84
CA PHE A 132 11.57 5.13 -9.44
C PHE A 132 12.15 3.93 -8.72
N ASN A 133 12.47 4.13 -7.46
CA ASN A 133 12.61 3.05 -6.51
C ASN A 133 11.35 2.98 -5.64
N VAL A 134 10.76 1.81 -5.51
CA VAL A 134 9.71 1.51 -4.54
C VAL A 134 10.29 0.57 -3.49
N VAL A 135 10.30 1.01 -2.23
CA VAL A 135 10.99 0.30 -1.13
C VAL A 135 9.99 -0.08 -0.05
N ILE A 136 10.16 -1.29 0.48
CA ILE A 136 9.52 -1.69 1.73
C ILE A 136 10.52 -1.41 2.84
N GLY A 137 10.08 -0.67 3.86
CA GLY A 137 10.80 -0.37 5.08
C GLY A 137 9.93 -0.66 6.29
N GLY A 138 10.28 -0.06 7.43
CA GLY A 138 9.58 -0.28 8.70
C GLY A 138 9.92 -1.61 9.35
N GLU A 139 9.16 -1.98 10.36
CA GLU A 139 9.30 -3.25 11.08
C GLU A 139 8.42 -4.33 10.46
N ASN A 140 8.73 -5.61 10.71
CA ASN A 140 7.95 -6.73 10.15
C ASN A 140 6.48 -6.71 10.58
N PHE A 141 6.22 -6.22 11.78
CA PHE A 141 4.86 -6.08 12.32
C PHE A 141 4.16 -4.79 11.86
N ASP A 142 4.89 -3.86 11.24
CA ASP A 142 4.36 -2.63 10.67
C ASP A 142 5.20 -2.21 9.44
N PRO A 143 5.11 -2.95 8.32
CA PRO A 143 5.84 -2.60 7.12
C PRO A 143 5.32 -1.30 6.53
N SER A 144 6.23 -0.50 6.01
CA SER A 144 5.92 0.72 5.28
C SER A 144 6.39 0.65 3.84
N LEU A 145 5.76 1.43 2.99
CA LEU A 145 6.15 1.59 1.60
C LEU A 145 6.44 3.06 1.32
N THR A 146 7.44 3.30 0.51
CA THR A 146 7.67 4.60 -0.10
C THR A 146 8.20 4.45 -1.51
N PHE A 147 8.03 5.49 -2.31
CA PHE A 147 8.69 5.58 -3.60
C PHE A 147 9.36 6.93 -3.77
N TYR A 148 10.42 6.94 -4.57
CA TYR A 148 11.17 8.14 -4.90
C TYR A 148 11.84 8.02 -6.27
N GLN A 149 12.09 9.16 -6.89
CA GLN A 149 12.78 9.25 -8.17
C GLN A 149 14.28 9.03 -8.00
N ILE A 150 14.90 8.36 -9.00
CA ILE A 150 16.34 8.11 -9.09
C ILE A 150 16.96 9.11 -10.06
#